data_3032e5698689e4b48227aa6e02fcacba
#
_entry.id   3032e5698689e4b48227aa6e02fcacba
#
_cell.length_a   1.000
_cell.length_b   1.000
_cell.length_c   1.000
_cell.angle_alpha   90.00
_cell.angle_beta   90.00
_cell.angle_gamma   90.00
#
_symmetry.space_group_name_H-M   'P 1'
#
loop_
_entity.id
_entity.type
_entity.pdbx_description
1 polymer ?
#
loop_
_entity_poly.entity_id
_entity_poly.type
_entity_poly.pdbx_seq_one_letter_code
_entity_poly.pdbx_strand_id
1 'polypeptide(L)'
;MTFKISTPVQTVDISMDDGAIIRLRRHSEGKQRLLLSHGNGFAIDAYYPFWRLFLDSFEVVVFDVRNHGQNPRHDFASHDINRFVLDFETIHTRIPEAFGAKPTVAIFHSISAITGLLQNLEYGQRWDALLAVDPPVIPEPGHALYQQAHAFELKLRDWAVGRPQQFSSPNELAQSLREMKRLSRWQNGSHKLMATTTLAQNSAGWELACPGTYESQIYDGNAKLNIWAQLTGLTGPVRFLGADPEIEGAWPPAFVNRAIHTELGLPYSCITETTHMMQIERPQAVADELICFMHDTGIA
;
A
#
# COMPACT_ATOMS: atom_id res chain seq x y z
N MET A 1 18.70 -14.40 5.27
CA MET A 1 18.46 -14.39 3.81
C MET A 1 18.54 -12.94 3.36
N THR A 2 19.13 -12.63 2.21
CA THR A 2 19.18 -11.27 1.67
C THR A 2 18.35 -11.29 0.39
N PHE A 3 17.32 -10.45 0.31
CA PHE A 3 16.54 -10.29 -0.90
C PHE A 3 17.35 -9.45 -1.91
N LYS A 4 17.38 -9.91 -3.16
CA LYS A 4 17.91 -9.15 -4.29
C LYS A 4 16.71 -8.85 -5.21
N ILE A 5 16.30 -7.60 -5.25
CA ILE A 5 15.19 -7.14 -6.08
C ILE A 5 15.58 -7.35 -7.54
N SER A 6 14.67 -7.86 -8.35
CA SER A 6 14.87 -8.00 -9.81
C SER A 6 15.03 -6.62 -10.45
N THR A 7 15.87 -6.53 -11.44
CA THR A 7 15.97 -5.31 -12.26
C THR A 7 14.70 -5.16 -13.10
N PRO A 8 14.06 -3.99 -13.13
CA PRO A 8 12.91 -3.78 -14.00
C PRO A 8 13.32 -3.93 -15.48
N VAL A 9 12.46 -4.55 -16.27
CA VAL A 9 12.63 -4.66 -17.73
C VAL A 9 12.31 -3.35 -18.43
N GLN A 10 11.51 -2.50 -17.79
CA GLN A 10 11.19 -1.16 -18.27
C GLN A 10 10.84 -0.24 -17.10
N THR A 11 11.28 1.01 -17.19
CA THR A 11 10.93 2.06 -16.22
C THR A 11 10.38 3.26 -17.00
N VAL A 12 9.26 3.82 -16.52
CA VAL A 12 8.63 4.99 -17.12
C VAL A 12 8.32 5.99 -16.01
N ASP A 13 8.78 7.21 -16.16
CA ASP A 13 8.46 8.32 -15.28
C ASP A 13 7.21 9.05 -15.82
N ILE A 14 6.17 9.12 -15.00
CA ILE A 14 4.93 9.82 -15.31
C ILE A 14 4.93 11.14 -14.58
N SER A 15 4.84 12.24 -15.35
CA SER A 15 4.68 13.58 -14.80
C SER A 15 3.21 13.82 -14.46
N MET A 16 2.97 14.24 -13.22
CA MET A 16 1.67 14.69 -12.73
C MET A 16 1.42 16.15 -13.15
N ASP A 17 0.20 16.60 -13.07
CA ASP A 17 -0.22 17.96 -13.48
C ASP A 17 0.42 19.08 -12.63
N ASP A 18 0.84 18.77 -11.39
CA ASP A 18 1.58 19.67 -10.50
C ASP A 18 3.11 19.57 -10.64
N GLY A 19 3.60 18.74 -11.55
CA GLY A 19 5.03 18.53 -11.81
C GLY A 19 5.69 17.44 -10.95
N ALA A 20 4.96 16.78 -10.05
CA ALA A 20 5.49 15.59 -9.37
C ALA A 20 5.76 14.48 -10.38
N ILE A 21 6.74 13.61 -10.05
CA ILE A 21 7.09 12.46 -10.88
C ILE A 21 6.76 11.20 -10.10
N ILE A 22 6.00 10.29 -10.73
CA ILE A 22 5.81 8.93 -10.24
C ILE A 22 6.43 7.95 -11.22
N ARG A 23 7.29 7.08 -10.69
CA ARG A 23 8.05 6.09 -11.42
C ARG A 23 7.34 4.76 -11.43
N LEU A 24 6.89 4.32 -12.59
CA LEU A 24 6.37 2.98 -12.82
C LEU A 24 7.50 2.04 -13.25
N ARG A 25 7.58 0.86 -12.65
CA ARG A 25 8.62 -0.14 -12.92
C ARG A 25 7.97 -1.47 -13.29
N ARG A 26 8.16 -1.90 -14.52
CA ARG A 26 7.71 -3.21 -15.00
C ARG A 26 8.83 -4.22 -14.81
N HIS A 27 8.58 -5.30 -14.09
CA HIS A 27 9.58 -6.29 -13.72
C HIS A 27 9.47 -7.59 -14.53
N SER A 28 8.34 -7.85 -15.18
CA SER A 28 8.10 -9.05 -15.98
C SER A 28 7.07 -8.79 -17.08
N GLU A 29 6.94 -9.75 -17.98
CA GLU A 29 5.94 -9.80 -19.03
C GLU A 29 4.84 -10.80 -18.65
N GLY A 30 3.64 -10.61 -19.20
CA GLY A 30 2.50 -11.51 -18.97
C GLY A 30 1.27 -11.05 -19.75
N LYS A 31 0.25 -11.91 -19.80
CA LYS A 31 -1.01 -11.58 -20.48
C LYS A 31 -1.88 -10.63 -19.65
N GLN A 32 -1.80 -10.76 -18.34
CA GLN A 32 -2.52 -9.93 -17.37
C GLN A 32 -1.51 -9.12 -16.58
N ARG A 33 -1.88 -7.91 -16.19
CA ARG A 33 -1.05 -7.01 -15.39
C ARG A 33 -1.49 -7.05 -13.93
N LEU A 34 -0.52 -7.18 -13.05
CA LEU A 34 -0.64 -6.88 -11.64
C LEU A 34 0.00 -5.52 -11.37
N LEU A 35 -0.79 -4.57 -10.90
CA LEU A 35 -0.33 -3.23 -10.52
C LEU A 35 -0.32 -3.10 -9.01
N LEU A 36 0.86 -2.87 -8.43
CA LEU A 36 1.02 -2.89 -6.97
C LEU A 36 1.55 -1.56 -6.43
N SER A 37 1.01 -1.19 -5.26
CA SER A 37 1.53 -0.08 -4.46
C SER A 37 1.43 -0.37 -2.95
N HIS A 38 2.05 0.49 -2.14
CA HIS A 38 2.42 0.23 -0.74
C HIS A 38 1.68 1.12 0.27
N GLY A 39 1.92 0.87 1.57
CA GLY A 39 1.41 1.66 2.68
C GLY A 39 2.24 2.91 2.97
N ASN A 40 1.66 3.86 3.71
CA ASN A 40 2.27 5.14 4.08
C ASN A 40 3.62 4.96 4.79
N GLY A 41 4.61 5.76 4.46
CA GLY A 41 5.95 5.72 5.03
C GLY A 41 6.84 4.56 4.56
N PHE A 42 6.35 3.70 3.64
CA PHE A 42 7.07 2.54 3.10
C PHE A 42 7.53 2.77 1.65
N ALA A 43 8.00 1.71 1.01
CA ALA A 43 8.31 1.66 -0.41
C ALA A 43 7.90 0.31 -0.99
N ILE A 44 7.45 0.27 -2.24
CA ILE A 44 6.93 -0.97 -2.85
C ILE A 44 8.01 -2.05 -2.97
N ASP A 45 9.26 -1.69 -3.05
CA ASP A 45 10.37 -2.63 -3.09
C ASP A 45 10.53 -3.43 -1.80
N ALA A 46 10.05 -2.91 -0.66
CA ALA A 46 10.01 -3.67 0.61
C ALA A 46 9.03 -4.85 0.56
N TYR A 47 8.07 -4.83 -0.37
CA TYR A 47 7.09 -5.89 -0.60
C TYR A 47 7.59 -6.94 -1.62
N TYR A 48 8.87 -6.90 -2.01
CA TYR A 48 9.47 -7.85 -2.93
C TYR A 48 9.24 -9.32 -2.56
N PRO A 49 9.27 -9.73 -1.27
CA PRO A 49 8.93 -11.10 -0.89
C PRO A 49 7.59 -11.59 -1.42
N PHE A 50 6.64 -10.67 -1.57
CA PHE A 50 5.29 -10.91 -2.10
C PHE A 50 5.25 -10.81 -3.64
N TRP A 51 5.56 -9.64 -4.20
CA TRP A 51 5.32 -9.44 -5.62
C TRP A 51 6.27 -10.23 -6.54
N ARG A 52 7.41 -10.70 -6.06
CA ARG A 52 8.30 -11.59 -6.82
C ARG A 52 7.65 -12.94 -7.16
N LEU A 53 6.61 -13.36 -6.42
CA LEU A 53 5.91 -14.62 -6.64
C LEU A 53 5.14 -14.66 -7.96
N PHE A 54 4.95 -13.51 -8.59
CA PHE A 54 4.16 -13.38 -9.82
C PHE A 54 5.00 -13.17 -11.09
N LEU A 55 6.33 -13.02 -10.97
CA LEU A 55 7.20 -12.63 -12.07
C LEU A 55 7.22 -13.61 -13.25
N ASP A 56 6.97 -14.88 -12.99
CA ASP A 56 6.98 -15.92 -14.02
C ASP A 56 5.64 -16.05 -14.76
N SER A 57 4.57 -15.47 -14.27
CA SER A 57 3.21 -15.69 -14.77
C SER A 57 2.48 -14.41 -15.21
N PHE A 58 2.82 -13.28 -14.63
CA PHE A 58 2.11 -12.01 -14.83
C PHE A 58 3.06 -10.90 -15.28
N GLU A 59 2.51 -9.88 -15.94
CA GLU A 59 3.19 -8.60 -16.07
C GLU A 59 3.08 -7.88 -14.71
N VAL A 60 4.19 -7.80 -13.98
CA VAL A 60 4.26 -7.13 -12.69
C VAL A 60 4.74 -5.69 -12.87
N VAL A 61 3.87 -4.74 -12.56
CA VAL A 61 4.18 -3.31 -12.53
C VAL A 61 4.03 -2.82 -11.10
N VAL A 62 5.07 -2.17 -10.60
CA VAL A 62 5.09 -1.62 -9.24
C VAL A 62 5.36 -0.13 -9.28
N PHE A 63 4.81 0.61 -8.33
CA PHE A 63 5.13 2.03 -8.15
C PHE A 63 5.06 2.45 -6.69
N ASP A 64 5.86 3.45 -6.35
CA ASP A 64 5.76 4.13 -5.07
C ASP A 64 4.76 5.29 -5.18
N VAL A 65 3.97 5.55 -4.13
CA VAL A 65 3.17 6.78 -4.08
C VAL A 65 4.09 8.00 -4.02
N ARG A 66 3.56 9.20 -4.35
CA ARG A 66 4.38 10.42 -4.37
C ARG A 66 5.19 10.60 -3.08
N ASN A 67 6.40 11.12 -3.21
CA ASN A 67 7.33 11.38 -2.10
C ASN A 67 7.79 10.12 -1.34
N HIS A 68 7.61 8.92 -1.91
CA HIS A 68 8.07 7.65 -1.32
C HIS A 68 9.05 6.92 -2.23
N GLY A 69 9.82 6.01 -1.65
CA GLY A 69 10.65 5.05 -2.36
C GLY A 69 11.60 5.67 -3.37
N GLN A 70 11.45 5.32 -4.64
CA GLN A 70 12.30 5.80 -5.73
C GLN A 70 11.78 7.08 -6.41
N ASN A 71 10.65 7.63 -5.99
CA ASN A 71 10.15 8.88 -6.54
C ASN A 71 10.97 10.09 -6.06
N PRO A 72 11.22 11.08 -6.92
CA PRO A 72 11.77 12.35 -6.47
C PRO A 72 10.86 13.01 -5.42
N ARG A 73 11.48 13.67 -4.44
CA ARG A 73 10.72 14.44 -3.47
C ARG A 73 10.09 15.66 -4.15
N HIS A 74 8.82 15.88 -3.89
CA HIS A 74 8.03 17.01 -4.38
C HIS A 74 7.43 17.79 -3.20
N ASP A 75 6.70 18.88 -3.49
CA ASP A 75 6.20 19.82 -2.50
C ASP A 75 5.33 19.15 -1.42
N PHE A 76 5.55 19.55 -0.18
CA PHE A 76 4.77 19.14 0.98
C PHE A 76 3.30 19.54 0.89
N ALA A 77 3.00 20.73 0.35
CA ALA A 77 1.63 21.23 0.25
C ALA A 77 0.73 20.37 -0.63
N SER A 78 1.32 19.62 -1.57
CA SER A 78 0.60 18.69 -2.46
C SER A 78 0.68 17.22 -2.00
N HIS A 79 1.10 16.95 -0.75
CA HIS A 79 1.21 15.60 -0.22
C HIS A 79 -0.01 15.24 0.62
N ASP A 80 -1.14 14.99 -0.01
CA ASP A 80 -2.40 14.62 0.65
C ASP A 80 -3.14 13.51 -0.12
N ILE A 81 -4.18 12.94 0.51
CA ILE A 81 -4.91 11.79 -0.03
C ILE A 81 -5.68 12.16 -1.30
N ASN A 82 -6.27 13.34 -1.39
CA ASN A 82 -6.99 13.76 -2.60
C ASN A 82 -6.02 13.85 -3.77
N ARG A 83 -4.81 14.34 -3.52
CA ARG A 83 -3.74 14.38 -4.50
C ARG A 83 -3.30 12.98 -4.94
N PHE A 84 -3.22 12.02 -4.02
CA PHE A 84 -2.95 10.62 -4.37
C PHE A 84 -4.02 10.03 -5.29
N VAL A 85 -5.30 10.40 -5.10
CA VAL A 85 -6.40 9.98 -5.99
C VAL A 85 -6.18 10.50 -7.42
N LEU A 86 -5.81 11.78 -7.58
CA LEU A 86 -5.48 12.35 -8.89
C LEU A 86 -4.25 11.70 -9.53
N ASP A 87 -3.24 11.36 -8.74
CA ASP A 87 -2.08 10.61 -9.21
C ASP A 87 -2.47 9.23 -9.73
N PHE A 88 -3.33 8.50 -9.00
CA PHE A 88 -3.80 7.17 -9.42
C PHE A 88 -4.65 7.25 -10.68
N GLU A 89 -5.48 8.30 -10.85
CA GLU A 89 -6.22 8.54 -12.07
C GLU A 89 -5.27 8.83 -13.25
N THR A 90 -4.23 9.62 -13.02
CA THR A 90 -3.19 9.87 -14.02
C THR A 90 -2.45 8.59 -14.40
N ILE A 91 -2.07 7.77 -13.43
CA ILE A 91 -1.44 6.46 -13.68
C ILE A 91 -2.36 5.57 -14.50
N HIS A 92 -3.66 5.49 -14.14
CA HIS A 92 -4.64 4.70 -14.87
C HIS A 92 -4.70 5.11 -16.35
N THR A 93 -4.76 6.40 -16.64
CA THR A 93 -4.84 6.91 -18.01
C THR A 93 -3.55 6.72 -18.81
N ARG A 94 -2.39 6.74 -18.14
CA ARG A 94 -1.07 6.68 -18.78
C ARG A 94 -0.49 5.28 -18.89
N ILE A 95 -0.94 4.32 -18.09
CA ILE A 95 -0.37 2.96 -18.07
C ILE A 95 -0.53 2.20 -19.39
N PRO A 96 -1.65 2.35 -20.17
CA PRO A 96 -1.75 1.73 -21.49
C PRO A 96 -0.78 2.31 -22.51
N GLU A 97 -0.44 3.58 -22.42
CA GLU A 97 0.56 4.22 -23.27
C GLU A 97 1.98 3.74 -22.92
N ALA A 98 2.25 3.55 -21.62
CA ALA A 98 3.56 3.15 -21.12
C ALA A 98 3.89 1.68 -21.41
N PHE A 99 2.93 0.76 -21.24
CA PHE A 99 3.15 -0.69 -21.22
C PHE A 99 2.17 -1.48 -22.11
N GLY A 100 1.33 -0.82 -22.90
CA GLY A 100 0.26 -1.45 -23.67
C GLY A 100 -1.02 -1.68 -22.85
N ALA A 101 -2.15 -1.80 -23.53
CA ALA A 101 -3.43 -2.12 -22.89
C ALA A 101 -3.50 -3.61 -22.54
N LYS A 102 -3.83 -3.91 -21.29
CA LYS A 102 -4.00 -5.29 -20.76
C LYS A 102 -5.01 -5.28 -19.62
N PRO A 103 -5.71 -6.41 -19.36
CA PRO A 103 -6.45 -6.58 -18.13
C PRO A 103 -5.52 -6.33 -16.93
N THR A 104 -5.95 -5.45 -16.02
CA THR A 104 -5.11 -4.97 -14.91
C THR A 104 -5.83 -5.19 -13.59
N VAL A 105 -5.23 -6.00 -12.72
CA VAL A 105 -5.64 -6.17 -11.32
C VAL A 105 -4.77 -5.26 -10.46
N ALA A 106 -5.42 -4.35 -9.74
CA ALA A 106 -4.75 -3.47 -8.78
C ALA A 106 -4.70 -4.14 -7.39
N ILE A 107 -3.51 -4.17 -6.79
CA ILE A 107 -3.27 -4.71 -5.45
C ILE A 107 -2.66 -3.58 -4.63
N PHE A 108 -3.49 -2.91 -3.85
CA PHE A 108 -3.10 -1.74 -3.10
C PHE A 108 -3.18 -2.01 -1.60
N HIS A 109 -2.16 -1.57 -0.88
CA HIS A 109 -2.05 -1.80 0.56
C HIS A 109 -2.23 -0.51 1.36
N SER A 110 -3.00 -0.61 2.47
CA SER A 110 -3.10 0.48 3.44
C SER A 110 -3.56 1.80 2.78
N ILE A 111 -2.77 2.87 2.81
CA ILE A 111 -3.15 4.15 2.22
C ILE A 111 -3.33 4.10 0.71
N SER A 112 -2.56 3.29 -0.01
CA SER A 112 -2.82 3.10 -1.44
C SER A 112 -4.14 2.35 -1.69
N ALA A 113 -4.57 1.48 -0.77
CA ALA A 113 -5.91 0.87 -0.83
C ALA A 113 -7.01 1.91 -0.59
N ILE A 114 -6.88 2.78 0.40
CA ILE A 114 -7.78 3.93 0.60
C ILE A 114 -7.85 4.79 -0.67
N THR A 115 -6.70 5.09 -1.27
CA THR A 115 -6.61 5.87 -2.51
C THR A 115 -7.34 5.17 -3.66
N GLY A 116 -7.15 3.85 -3.83
CA GLY A 116 -7.85 3.06 -4.85
C GLY A 116 -9.37 2.97 -4.63
N LEU A 117 -9.81 2.89 -3.37
CA LEU A 117 -11.24 2.93 -3.02
C LEU A 117 -11.84 4.31 -3.33
N LEU A 118 -11.17 5.39 -2.96
CA LEU A 118 -11.61 6.76 -3.29
C LEU A 118 -11.63 7.00 -4.79
N GLN A 119 -10.61 6.53 -5.53
CA GLN A 119 -10.61 6.60 -7.00
C GLN A 119 -11.83 5.88 -7.59
N ASN A 120 -12.17 4.69 -7.07
CA ASN A 120 -13.35 3.96 -7.53
C ASN A 120 -14.66 4.70 -7.22
N LEU A 121 -14.77 5.28 -6.02
CA LEU A 121 -15.95 6.05 -5.62
C LEU A 121 -16.14 7.33 -6.47
N GLU A 122 -15.05 8.00 -6.81
CA GLU A 122 -15.10 9.28 -7.55
C GLU A 122 -15.25 9.07 -9.06
N TYR A 123 -14.53 8.10 -9.63
CA TYR A 123 -14.45 7.93 -11.09
C TYR A 123 -15.09 6.63 -11.59
N GLY A 124 -15.62 5.77 -10.70
CA GLY A 124 -16.11 4.43 -11.02
C GLY A 124 -14.98 3.42 -11.20
N GLN A 125 -15.32 2.23 -11.68
CA GLN A 125 -14.35 1.16 -11.90
C GLN A 125 -13.24 1.61 -12.87
N ARG A 126 -12.00 1.63 -12.38
CA ARG A 126 -10.79 1.94 -13.16
C ARG A 126 -9.95 0.71 -13.47
N TRP A 127 -9.88 -0.21 -12.57
CA TRP A 127 -9.13 -1.46 -12.70
C TRP A 127 -10.09 -2.62 -12.98
N ASP A 128 -9.68 -3.63 -13.72
CA ASP A 128 -10.53 -4.80 -13.98
C ASP A 128 -10.90 -5.51 -12.67
N ALA A 129 -10.01 -5.48 -11.67
CA ALA A 129 -10.32 -5.82 -10.28
C ALA A 129 -9.42 -5.03 -9.32
N LEU A 130 -9.90 -4.79 -8.09
CA LEU A 130 -9.18 -4.13 -7.00
C LEU A 130 -9.15 -5.03 -5.76
N LEU A 131 -7.97 -5.50 -5.39
CA LEU A 131 -7.71 -6.11 -4.08
C LEU A 131 -7.23 -5.01 -3.13
N ALA A 132 -8.10 -4.57 -2.24
CA ALA A 132 -7.81 -3.57 -1.21
C ALA A 132 -7.25 -4.30 0.03
N VAL A 133 -5.93 -4.24 0.22
CA VAL A 133 -5.25 -4.98 1.29
C VAL A 133 -5.16 -4.10 2.54
N ASP A 134 -5.86 -4.52 3.56
CA ASP A 134 -5.96 -3.92 4.90
C ASP A 134 -6.11 -2.38 4.91
N PRO A 135 -7.06 -1.82 4.12
CA PRO A 135 -7.30 -0.38 4.11
C PRO A 135 -7.70 0.11 5.50
N PRO A 136 -7.05 1.19 6.02
CA PRO A 136 -7.37 1.76 7.31
C PRO A 136 -8.62 2.66 7.25
N VAL A 137 -9.75 2.09 6.84
CA VAL A 137 -11.04 2.78 6.83
C VAL A 137 -11.43 3.15 8.25
N ILE A 138 -11.96 4.35 8.43
CA ILE A 138 -12.52 4.80 9.72
C ILE A 138 -14.04 4.75 9.61
N PRO A 139 -14.73 3.98 10.47
CA PRO A 139 -16.19 3.98 10.52
C PRO A 139 -16.76 5.35 10.92
N GLU A 140 -18.08 5.51 10.80
CA GLU A 140 -18.75 6.75 11.19
C GLU A 140 -18.67 7.04 12.70
N PRO A 141 -18.68 8.31 13.12
CA PRO A 141 -18.85 8.68 14.53
C PRO A 141 -20.10 8.01 15.11
N GLY A 142 -19.92 7.33 16.25
CA GLY A 142 -20.98 6.53 16.90
C GLY A 142 -20.90 5.03 16.62
N HIS A 143 -20.17 4.59 15.62
CA HIS A 143 -19.86 3.18 15.40
C HIS A 143 -18.94 2.64 16.50
N ALA A 144 -19.13 1.37 16.92
CA ALA A 144 -18.37 0.75 18.01
C ALA A 144 -16.84 0.79 17.80
N LEU A 145 -16.37 0.69 16.55
CA LEU A 145 -14.95 0.71 16.20
C LEU A 145 -14.38 2.11 15.91
N TYR A 146 -15.22 3.17 15.88
CA TYR A 146 -14.79 4.52 15.50
C TYR A 146 -13.63 5.03 16.37
N GLN A 147 -13.84 5.04 17.69
CA GLN A 147 -12.86 5.61 18.62
C GLN A 147 -11.50 4.92 18.52
N GLN A 148 -11.50 3.59 18.39
CA GLN A 148 -10.29 2.81 18.29
C GLN A 148 -9.55 3.10 16.96
N ALA A 149 -10.26 3.09 15.83
CA ALA A 149 -9.68 3.33 14.51
C ALA A 149 -9.15 4.75 14.37
N HIS A 150 -9.95 5.76 14.74
CA HIS A 150 -9.57 7.16 14.70
C HIS A 150 -8.37 7.49 15.60
N ALA A 151 -8.41 7.04 16.86
CA ALA A 151 -7.30 7.26 17.79
C ALA A 151 -6.01 6.58 17.36
N PHE A 152 -6.10 5.44 16.63
CA PHE A 152 -4.95 4.75 16.09
C PHE A 152 -4.26 5.58 14.98
N GLU A 153 -5.01 6.17 14.06
CA GLU A 153 -4.46 7.06 13.02
C GLU A 153 -3.76 8.26 13.63
N LEU A 154 -4.38 8.91 14.62
CA LEU A 154 -3.77 10.04 15.33
C LEU A 154 -2.47 9.63 16.06
N LYS A 155 -2.44 8.43 16.65
CA LYS A 155 -1.23 7.88 17.26
C LYS A 155 -0.12 7.62 16.23
N LEU A 156 -0.45 7.13 15.04
CA LEU A 156 0.51 6.94 13.95
C LEU A 156 1.01 8.28 13.43
N ARG A 157 0.14 9.30 13.32
CA ARG A 157 0.50 10.68 12.97
C ARG A 157 1.59 11.22 13.91
N ASP A 158 1.35 11.14 15.19
CA ASP A 158 2.26 11.67 16.22
C ASP A 158 3.59 10.87 16.26
N TRP A 159 3.51 9.56 16.09
CA TRP A 159 4.68 8.69 15.99
C TRP A 159 5.54 9.03 14.76
N ALA A 160 4.94 9.30 13.60
CA ALA A 160 5.65 9.60 12.36
C ALA A 160 6.53 10.86 12.49
N VAL A 161 6.02 11.91 13.14
CA VAL A 161 6.78 13.13 13.42
C VAL A 161 7.91 12.88 14.43
N GLY A 162 7.65 12.05 15.44
CA GLY A 162 8.56 11.82 16.57
C GLY A 162 9.67 10.81 16.28
N ARG A 163 9.59 10.02 15.19
CA ARG A 163 10.59 9.00 14.88
C ARG A 163 11.87 9.59 14.27
N PRO A 164 13.04 8.93 14.38
CA PRO A 164 14.25 9.36 13.70
C PRO A 164 14.05 9.50 12.19
N GLN A 165 14.55 10.61 11.63
CA GLN A 165 14.45 10.92 10.20
C GLN A 165 15.76 10.65 9.45
N GLN A 166 16.90 10.63 10.15
CA GLN A 166 18.23 10.44 9.60
C GLN A 166 18.93 9.25 10.26
N PHE A 167 19.76 8.57 9.51
CA PHE A 167 20.48 7.36 9.91
C PHE A 167 21.90 7.38 9.36
N SER A 168 22.83 6.78 10.09
CA SER A 168 24.21 6.59 9.62
C SER A 168 24.30 5.53 8.51
N SER A 169 23.37 4.58 8.51
CA SER A 169 23.28 3.52 7.51
C SER A 169 21.91 2.85 7.51
N PRO A 170 21.53 2.13 6.43
CA PRO A 170 20.33 1.28 6.43
C PRO A 170 20.34 0.18 7.50
N ASN A 171 21.52 -0.24 7.95
CA ASN A 171 21.60 -1.25 9.03
C ASN A 171 21.09 -0.71 10.38
N GLU A 172 21.28 0.58 10.66
CA GLU A 172 20.76 1.23 11.87
C GLU A 172 19.20 1.17 11.89
N LEU A 173 18.57 1.59 10.80
CA LEU A 173 17.11 1.47 10.69
C LEU A 173 16.65 0.01 10.75
N ALA A 174 17.35 -0.90 10.07
CA ALA A 174 17.00 -2.32 10.08
C ALA A 174 17.09 -2.92 11.49
N GLN A 175 18.01 -2.46 12.32
CA GLN A 175 18.10 -2.87 13.71
C GLN A 175 16.93 -2.33 14.52
N SER A 176 16.63 -1.05 14.40
CA SER A 176 15.48 -0.42 15.08
C SER A 176 14.16 -1.12 14.73
N LEU A 177 13.97 -1.51 13.45
CA LEU A 177 12.78 -2.25 13.03
C LEU A 177 12.72 -3.65 13.67
N ARG A 178 13.84 -4.37 13.79
CA ARG A 178 13.87 -5.70 14.44
C ARG A 178 13.54 -5.66 15.93
N GLU A 179 13.88 -4.56 16.60
CA GLU A 179 13.62 -4.37 18.03
C GLU A 179 12.15 -4.07 18.32
N MET A 180 11.37 -3.69 17.29
CA MET A 180 9.95 -3.47 17.43
C MET A 180 9.18 -4.79 17.52
N LYS A 181 8.69 -5.18 18.71
CA LYS A 181 7.91 -6.41 18.93
C LYS A 181 6.78 -6.60 17.89
N ARG A 182 6.12 -5.52 17.51
CA ARG A 182 5.02 -5.52 16.51
C ARG A 182 5.45 -5.97 15.10
N LEU A 183 6.75 -5.95 14.78
CA LEU A 183 7.31 -6.34 13.48
C LEU A 183 8.03 -7.70 13.53
N SER A 184 7.93 -8.43 14.64
CA SER A 184 8.63 -9.72 14.85
C SER A 184 8.15 -10.83 13.91
N ARG A 185 6.95 -10.69 13.33
CA ARG A 185 6.36 -11.66 12.38
C ARG A 185 6.93 -11.53 10.96
N TRP A 186 7.66 -10.44 10.66
CA TRP A 186 8.21 -10.23 9.33
C TRP A 186 9.20 -11.33 8.96
N GLN A 187 9.16 -11.79 7.71
CA GLN A 187 10.08 -12.79 7.20
C GLN A 187 11.54 -12.37 7.39
N ASN A 188 12.41 -13.36 7.59
CA ASN A 188 13.84 -13.11 7.73
C ASN A 188 14.41 -12.36 6.50
N GLY A 189 15.08 -11.25 6.76
CA GLY A 189 15.64 -10.36 5.74
C GLY A 189 14.74 -9.15 5.40
N SER A 190 13.44 -9.17 5.74
CA SER A 190 12.50 -8.09 5.39
C SER A 190 12.80 -6.78 6.12
N HIS A 191 13.28 -6.82 7.36
CA HIS A 191 13.70 -5.61 8.08
C HIS A 191 14.84 -4.88 7.35
N LYS A 192 15.82 -5.63 6.82
CA LYS A 192 16.91 -5.06 6.04
C LYS A 192 16.40 -4.52 4.69
N LEU A 193 15.54 -5.28 4.03
CA LEU A 193 14.94 -4.87 2.77
C LEU A 193 14.14 -3.56 2.96
N MET A 194 13.27 -3.50 3.97
CA MET A 194 12.52 -2.30 4.32
C MET A 194 13.45 -1.10 4.53
N ALA A 195 14.47 -1.26 5.35
CA ALA A 195 15.42 -0.17 5.64
C ALA A 195 16.18 0.30 4.40
N THR A 196 16.57 -0.60 3.49
CA THR A 196 17.30 -0.22 2.28
C THR A 196 16.43 0.44 1.23
N THR A 197 15.13 0.21 1.23
CA THR A 197 14.21 0.70 0.20
C THR A 197 13.45 1.96 0.62
N THR A 198 13.36 2.22 1.93
CA THR A 198 12.69 3.41 2.48
C THR A 198 13.64 4.55 2.80
N LEU A 199 14.94 4.33 2.67
CA LEU A 199 15.96 5.37 2.86
C LEU A 199 16.53 5.85 1.53
N ALA A 200 16.71 7.16 1.43
CA ALA A 200 17.47 7.83 0.37
C ALA A 200 18.83 8.26 0.91
N GLN A 201 19.88 8.13 0.10
CA GLN A 201 21.21 8.62 0.44
C GLN A 201 21.36 10.10 0.09
N ASN A 202 21.95 10.89 0.99
CA ASN A 202 22.33 12.28 0.77
C ASN A 202 23.76 12.54 1.25
N SER A 203 24.23 13.79 1.18
CA SER A 203 25.58 14.15 1.60
C SER A 203 25.86 13.97 3.10
N ALA A 204 24.82 13.92 3.95
CA ALA A 204 24.92 13.78 5.40
C ALA A 204 24.77 12.32 5.87
N GLY A 205 24.42 11.39 4.96
CA GLY A 205 24.18 9.99 5.28
C GLY A 205 22.91 9.45 4.62
N TRP A 206 21.97 8.97 5.41
CA TRP A 206 20.72 8.37 4.95
C TRP A 206 19.53 9.06 5.63
N GLU A 207 18.50 9.36 4.87
CA GLU A 207 17.26 9.93 5.38
C GLU A 207 16.03 9.14 4.88
N LEU A 208 14.90 9.24 5.58
CA LEU A 208 13.65 8.69 5.09
C LEU A 208 13.28 9.32 3.74
N ALA A 209 13.00 8.49 2.72
CA ALA A 209 12.52 8.97 1.42
C ALA A 209 11.21 9.75 1.59
N CYS A 210 10.28 9.20 2.40
CA CYS A 210 9.12 9.94 2.88
C CYS A 210 9.41 10.50 4.27
N PRO A 211 9.60 11.83 4.43
CA PRO A 211 9.81 12.44 5.74
C PRO A 211 8.63 12.19 6.69
N GLY A 212 8.91 12.08 7.98
CA GLY A 212 7.86 11.84 8.98
C GLY A 212 6.77 12.91 9.02
N THR A 213 7.07 14.15 8.65
CA THR A 213 6.07 15.21 8.49
C THR A 213 5.10 14.93 7.33
N TYR A 214 5.60 14.39 6.21
CA TYR A 214 4.78 13.97 5.07
C TYR A 214 3.92 12.77 5.44
N GLU A 215 4.52 11.76 6.04
CA GLU A 215 3.81 10.58 6.53
C GLU A 215 2.70 10.95 7.53
N SER A 216 3.00 11.86 8.46
CA SER A 216 2.07 12.39 9.45
C SER A 216 0.86 13.09 8.82
N GLN A 217 1.07 13.89 7.76
CA GLN A 217 -0.01 14.56 7.05
C GLN A 217 -1.02 13.57 6.45
N ILE A 218 -0.56 12.44 5.95
CA ILE A 218 -1.43 11.39 5.41
C ILE A 218 -2.26 10.73 6.51
N TYR A 219 -1.68 10.40 7.67
CA TYR A 219 -2.44 9.86 8.81
C TYR A 219 -3.49 10.86 9.31
N ASP A 220 -3.14 12.15 9.41
CA ASP A 220 -4.06 13.21 9.80
C ASP A 220 -5.20 13.38 8.77
N GLY A 221 -4.87 13.28 7.48
CA GLY A 221 -5.85 13.29 6.39
C GLY A 221 -6.79 12.09 6.45
N ASN A 222 -6.26 10.88 6.64
CA ASN A 222 -7.06 9.66 6.76
C ASN A 222 -7.99 9.70 7.98
N ALA A 223 -7.52 10.24 9.12
CA ALA A 223 -8.33 10.40 10.33
C ALA A 223 -9.58 11.29 10.11
N LYS A 224 -9.58 12.12 9.08
CA LYS A 224 -10.67 13.02 8.72
C LYS A 224 -11.56 12.51 7.60
N LEU A 225 -11.18 11.39 6.95
CA LEU A 225 -11.99 10.79 5.90
C LEU A 225 -13.27 10.18 6.48
N ASN A 226 -14.36 10.35 5.77
CA ASN A 226 -15.64 9.72 6.07
C ASN A 226 -16.13 9.00 4.81
N ILE A 227 -15.62 7.78 4.56
CA ILE A 227 -15.96 6.98 3.38
C ILE A 227 -16.80 5.75 3.72
N TRP A 228 -17.06 5.47 5.00
CA TRP A 228 -17.73 4.25 5.45
C TRP A 228 -19.07 4.01 4.74
N ALA A 229 -20.00 4.97 4.82
CA ALA A 229 -21.29 4.84 4.16
C ALA A 229 -21.19 4.83 2.63
N GLN A 230 -20.15 5.44 2.07
CA GLN A 230 -19.93 5.51 0.63
C GLN A 230 -19.42 4.19 0.04
N LEU A 231 -18.84 3.28 0.84
CA LEU A 231 -18.27 2.03 0.37
C LEU A 231 -19.28 1.15 -0.38
N THR A 232 -20.57 1.26 -0.08
CA THR A 232 -21.64 0.55 -0.81
C THR A 232 -21.82 1.05 -2.25
N GLY A 233 -21.23 2.20 -2.60
CA GLY A 233 -21.19 2.75 -3.95
C GLY A 233 -20.03 2.26 -4.81
N LEU A 234 -19.15 1.40 -4.28
CA LEU A 234 -18.05 0.82 -5.06
C LEU A 234 -18.57 0.02 -6.25
N THR A 235 -17.91 0.15 -7.39
CA THR A 235 -18.28 -0.48 -8.65
C THR A 235 -17.22 -1.47 -9.13
N GLY A 236 -17.65 -2.51 -9.85
CA GLY A 236 -16.80 -3.57 -10.36
C GLY A 236 -16.31 -4.54 -9.28
N PRO A 237 -15.39 -5.44 -9.63
CA PRO A 237 -14.82 -6.41 -8.70
C PRO A 237 -13.88 -5.73 -7.68
N VAL A 238 -14.34 -5.58 -6.45
CA VAL A 238 -13.55 -5.09 -5.31
C VAL A 238 -13.60 -6.12 -4.18
N ARG A 239 -12.47 -6.51 -3.62
CA ARG A 239 -12.38 -7.35 -2.42
C ARG A 239 -11.50 -6.69 -1.37
N PHE A 240 -11.95 -6.69 -0.13
CA PHE A 240 -11.18 -6.31 1.04
C PHE A 240 -10.41 -7.53 1.54
N LEU A 241 -9.10 -7.41 1.68
CA LEU A 241 -8.26 -8.45 2.26
C LEU A 241 -7.71 -7.95 3.59
N GLY A 242 -8.25 -8.46 4.70
CA GLY A 242 -7.88 -8.03 6.05
C GLY A 242 -6.81 -8.89 6.70
N ALA A 243 -6.10 -8.30 7.67
CA ALA A 243 -5.29 -9.03 8.63
C ALA A 243 -6.19 -9.79 9.63
N ASP A 244 -5.57 -10.66 10.41
CA ASP A 244 -6.28 -11.49 11.40
C ASP A 244 -6.73 -10.66 12.61
N PRO A 245 -8.04 -10.47 12.83
CA PRO A 245 -8.54 -9.75 14.00
C PRO A 245 -8.46 -10.57 15.29
N GLU A 246 -8.20 -11.89 15.23
CA GLU A 246 -8.18 -12.77 16.41
C GLU A 246 -6.79 -12.90 17.05
N ILE A 247 -5.73 -12.37 16.42
CA ILE A 247 -4.40 -12.45 17.02
C ILE A 247 -4.20 -11.40 18.11
N GLU A 248 -3.35 -11.74 19.08
CA GLU A 248 -2.91 -10.78 20.09
C GLU A 248 -2.20 -9.58 19.41
N GLY A 249 -2.66 -8.37 19.69
CA GLY A 249 -2.10 -7.14 19.14
C GLY A 249 -2.58 -6.83 17.71
N ALA A 250 -3.69 -7.41 17.27
CA ALA A 250 -4.34 -7.03 16.02
C ALA A 250 -4.58 -5.50 15.96
N TRP A 251 -4.34 -4.93 14.78
CA TRP A 251 -4.52 -3.49 14.58
C TRP A 251 -5.97 -3.17 14.19
N PRO A 252 -6.43 -1.94 14.45
CA PRO A 252 -7.80 -1.52 14.16
C PRO A 252 -8.28 -1.84 12.73
N PRO A 253 -7.48 -1.70 11.67
CA PRO A 253 -7.92 -2.07 10.31
C PRO A 253 -8.46 -3.50 10.20
N ALA A 254 -7.86 -4.48 10.90
CA ALA A 254 -8.33 -5.87 10.87
C ALA A 254 -9.79 -6.03 11.30
N PHE A 255 -10.17 -5.33 12.38
CA PHE A 255 -11.56 -5.35 12.91
C PHE A 255 -12.50 -4.58 11.98
N VAL A 256 -12.05 -3.44 11.45
CA VAL A 256 -12.85 -2.58 10.57
C VAL A 256 -13.11 -3.28 9.24
N ASN A 257 -12.10 -3.94 8.64
CA ASN A 257 -12.28 -4.67 7.39
C ASN A 257 -13.26 -5.84 7.53
N ARG A 258 -13.25 -6.54 8.68
CA ARG A 258 -14.27 -7.54 8.99
C ARG A 258 -15.66 -6.91 9.13
N ALA A 259 -15.77 -5.76 9.81
CA ALA A 259 -17.03 -5.05 9.96
C ALA A 259 -17.60 -4.54 8.62
N ILE A 260 -16.76 -4.09 7.68
CA ILE A 260 -17.16 -3.75 6.30
C ILE A 260 -17.91 -4.94 5.65
N HIS A 261 -17.41 -6.15 5.84
CA HIS A 261 -18.10 -7.35 5.33
C HIS A 261 -19.42 -7.62 6.07
N THR A 262 -19.38 -7.65 7.39
CA THR A 262 -20.53 -8.08 8.19
C THR A 262 -21.67 -7.06 8.20
N GLU A 263 -21.38 -5.77 8.03
CA GLU A 263 -22.35 -4.69 8.13
C GLU A 263 -22.75 -4.10 6.76
N LEU A 264 -21.79 -4.04 5.82
CA LEU A 264 -22.04 -3.48 4.49
C LEU A 264 -22.16 -4.54 3.38
N GLY A 265 -21.91 -5.84 3.71
CA GLY A 265 -22.04 -6.95 2.77
C GLY A 265 -20.97 -7.00 1.67
N LEU A 266 -19.87 -6.24 1.79
CA LEU A 266 -18.84 -6.20 0.77
C LEU A 266 -17.93 -7.45 0.79
N PRO A 267 -17.38 -7.88 -0.36
CA PRO A 267 -16.49 -9.04 -0.44
C PRO A 267 -15.25 -8.87 0.44
N TYR A 268 -14.97 -9.87 1.24
CA TYR A 268 -13.88 -9.87 2.21
C TYR A 268 -13.22 -11.24 2.34
N SER A 269 -11.92 -11.23 2.56
CA SER A 269 -11.13 -12.39 2.98
C SER A 269 -10.17 -11.99 4.09
N CYS A 270 -9.66 -12.97 4.83
CA CYS A 270 -8.74 -12.75 5.94
C CYS A 270 -7.53 -13.67 5.81
N ILE A 271 -6.33 -13.11 6.01
CA ILE A 271 -5.11 -13.93 6.15
C ILE A 271 -4.84 -14.16 7.64
N THR A 272 -5.10 -15.36 8.09
CA THR A 272 -4.92 -15.75 9.49
C THR A 272 -3.48 -15.61 9.95
N GLU A 273 -3.27 -15.37 11.24
CA GLU A 273 -1.95 -15.23 11.89
C GLU A 273 -1.10 -14.09 11.31
N THR A 274 -1.74 -13.04 10.76
CA THR A 274 -1.04 -11.86 10.22
C THR A 274 -1.47 -10.57 10.89
N THR A 275 -0.58 -9.58 10.84
CA THR A 275 -0.88 -8.19 11.16
C THR A 275 -1.00 -7.37 9.87
N HIS A 276 -1.04 -6.05 10.00
CA HIS A 276 -1.15 -5.10 8.88
C HIS A 276 -0.16 -5.36 7.72
N MET A 277 1.01 -5.94 7.99
CA MET A 277 2.05 -6.18 6.98
C MET A 277 2.02 -7.61 6.42
N MET A 278 0.83 -8.15 6.16
CA MET A 278 0.62 -9.55 5.75
C MET A 278 1.41 -9.96 4.51
N GLN A 279 1.66 -9.06 3.55
CA GLN A 279 2.47 -9.34 2.36
C GLN A 279 3.95 -9.59 2.69
N ILE A 280 4.42 -9.13 3.85
CA ILE A 280 5.78 -9.34 4.35
C ILE A 280 5.83 -10.51 5.33
N GLU A 281 4.73 -10.76 6.05
CA GLU A 281 4.62 -11.82 7.04
C GLU A 281 4.33 -13.18 6.40
N ARG A 282 3.31 -13.25 5.54
CA ARG A 282 2.83 -14.47 4.86
C ARG A 282 2.59 -14.24 3.36
N PRO A 283 3.63 -13.88 2.59
CA PRO A 283 3.49 -13.48 1.19
C PRO A 283 2.80 -14.55 0.32
N GLN A 284 3.05 -15.85 0.58
CA GLN A 284 2.43 -16.92 -0.19
C GLN A 284 0.91 -16.97 0.06
N ALA A 285 0.46 -16.86 1.31
CA ALA A 285 -0.97 -16.88 1.62
C ALA A 285 -1.70 -15.70 0.98
N VAL A 286 -1.07 -14.51 0.95
CA VAL A 286 -1.64 -13.35 0.24
C VAL A 286 -1.65 -13.56 -1.28
N ALA A 287 -0.63 -14.23 -1.83
CA ALA A 287 -0.59 -14.57 -3.26
C ALA A 287 -1.68 -15.57 -3.64
N ASP A 288 -1.89 -16.61 -2.82
CA ASP A 288 -2.93 -17.61 -3.04
C ASP A 288 -4.33 -16.96 -3.02
N GLU A 289 -4.57 -16.03 -2.10
CA GLU A 289 -5.83 -15.28 -2.02
C GLU A 289 -6.04 -14.35 -3.22
N LEU A 290 -4.98 -13.68 -3.71
CA LEU A 290 -5.06 -12.90 -4.94
C LEU A 290 -5.46 -13.77 -6.14
N ILE A 291 -4.87 -14.95 -6.29
CA ILE A 291 -5.20 -15.87 -7.38
C ILE A 291 -6.66 -16.36 -7.25
N CYS A 292 -7.09 -16.68 -6.04
CA CYS A 292 -8.50 -17.02 -5.78
C CYS A 292 -9.44 -15.87 -6.20
N PHE A 293 -9.14 -14.64 -5.79
CA PHE A 293 -9.91 -13.46 -6.18
C PHE A 293 -9.97 -13.28 -7.72
N MET A 294 -8.85 -13.44 -8.42
CA MET A 294 -8.82 -13.35 -9.89
C MET A 294 -9.68 -14.42 -10.55
N HIS A 295 -9.67 -15.65 -10.05
CA HIS A 295 -10.57 -16.72 -10.52
C HIS A 295 -12.04 -16.37 -10.30
N ASP A 296 -12.41 -15.89 -9.12
CA ASP A 296 -13.79 -15.51 -8.79
C ASP A 296 -14.33 -14.40 -9.68
N THR A 297 -13.44 -13.54 -10.19
CA THR A 297 -13.80 -12.43 -11.09
C THR A 297 -13.72 -12.77 -12.57
N GLY A 298 -13.25 -13.97 -12.92
CA GLY A 298 -13.07 -14.42 -14.29
C GLY A 298 -11.92 -13.71 -15.05
N ILE A 299 -10.98 -13.11 -14.32
CA ILE A 299 -9.81 -12.39 -14.87
C ILE A 299 -8.61 -13.35 -15.00
N ALA A 300 -8.63 -14.49 -14.35
CA ALA A 300 -7.52 -15.46 -14.36
C ALA A 300 -7.50 -16.34 -15.60
#